data_f6836685504f42df4067045f281c5256
#
_entry.id   f6836685504f42df4067045f281c5256
#
_cell.length_a   1.000
_cell.length_b   1.000
_cell.length_c   1.000
_cell.angle_alpha   90.00
_cell.angle_beta   90.00
_cell.angle_gamma   90.00
#
_symmetry.space_group_name_H-M   'P 1'
#
loop_
_entity.id
_entity.type
_entity.pdbx_description
1 polymer ?
#
loop_
_entity_poly.entity_id
_entity_poly.type
_entity_poly.pdbx_seq_one_letter_code
_entity_poly.pdbx_strand_id
1 'polypeptide(L)'
;NSHLRVRTKAFGSIFRIRNTLSMAVHEFYQNLGFLHLDPNIITVNECEGGAGVFQLTEHDISNVNNLLKDGKYDWSNDHFNKPAYLTVSSQLQLEALACGLGNVYTTNKSFRSEHSNTTKHVSEFTHLEIEMVFNTFQELMMNGKDLVKFCIKKVLDNCFEDLENLNKFISKGIIERLKHILDTKEKIITHSEAVALINSDLEYFIKKDKKNGKLMEKLEKYDDLGSSHEAYLTDKFNTC
;
A
#
# COMPACT_ATOMS: atom_id res chain seq x y z
N ASN A 1 26.58 -9.37 2.29
CA ASN A 1 26.71 -9.66 0.85
C ASN A 1 25.36 -9.63 0.14
N SER A 2 24.82 -8.43 -0.09
CA SER A 2 23.48 -8.21 -0.67
C SER A 2 23.32 -8.85 -2.05
N HIS A 3 24.38 -8.83 -2.89
CA HIS A 3 24.39 -9.43 -4.22
C HIS A 3 24.27 -10.96 -4.24
N LEU A 4 24.52 -11.62 -3.11
CA LEU A 4 24.35 -13.08 -2.99
C LEU A 4 22.92 -13.48 -2.58
N ARG A 5 22.16 -12.55 -1.97
CA ARG A 5 20.78 -12.83 -1.53
C ARG A 5 19.88 -13.25 -2.69
N VAL A 6 19.98 -12.56 -3.82
CA VAL A 6 19.15 -12.82 -5.01
C VAL A 6 19.46 -14.16 -5.69
N ARG A 7 20.58 -14.80 -5.37
CA ARG A 7 20.95 -16.13 -5.86
C ARG A 7 20.26 -17.25 -5.09
N THR A 8 19.67 -16.94 -3.94
CA THR A 8 18.87 -17.94 -3.20
C THR A 8 17.54 -18.17 -3.92
N LYS A 9 17.03 -19.41 -3.89
CA LYS A 9 15.74 -19.76 -4.50
C LYS A 9 14.61 -18.84 -3.98
N ALA A 10 14.57 -18.58 -2.68
CA ALA A 10 13.54 -17.75 -2.07
C ALA A 10 13.53 -16.33 -2.63
N PHE A 11 14.66 -15.61 -2.61
CA PHE A 11 14.69 -14.24 -3.12
C PHE A 11 14.54 -14.21 -4.65
N GLY A 12 15.10 -15.16 -5.39
CA GLY A 12 14.89 -15.28 -6.83
C GLY A 12 13.40 -15.42 -7.16
N SER A 13 12.69 -16.30 -6.46
CA SER A 13 11.23 -16.48 -6.64
C SER A 13 10.45 -15.21 -6.31
N ILE A 14 10.77 -14.54 -5.19
CA ILE A 14 10.11 -13.27 -4.81
C ILE A 14 10.28 -12.21 -5.90
N PHE A 15 11.48 -12.03 -6.44
CA PHE A 15 11.72 -11.00 -7.46
C PHE A 15 11.03 -11.31 -8.79
N ARG A 16 10.96 -12.58 -9.22
CA ARG A 16 10.23 -12.96 -10.44
C ARG A 16 8.73 -12.77 -10.28
N ILE A 17 8.16 -13.18 -9.14
CA ILE A 17 6.75 -12.92 -8.82
C ILE A 17 6.47 -11.42 -8.77
N ARG A 18 7.33 -10.63 -8.13
CA ARG A 18 7.19 -9.16 -8.07
C ARG A 18 7.21 -8.53 -9.47
N ASN A 19 8.11 -9.00 -10.35
CA ASN A 19 8.12 -8.55 -11.75
C ASN A 19 6.80 -8.88 -12.46
N THR A 20 6.31 -10.10 -12.33
CA THR A 20 5.04 -10.52 -12.93
C THR A 20 3.87 -9.70 -12.40
N LEU A 21 3.82 -9.41 -11.09
CA LEU A 21 2.79 -8.54 -10.50
C LEU A 21 2.86 -7.12 -11.07
N SER A 22 4.05 -6.53 -11.17
CA SER A 22 4.21 -5.19 -11.74
C SER A 22 3.69 -5.13 -13.18
N MET A 23 4.07 -6.10 -14.00
CA MET A 23 3.61 -6.17 -15.39
C MET A 23 2.11 -6.47 -15.50
N ALA A 24 1.55 -7.27 -14.60
CA ALA A 24 0.13 -7.56 -14.56
C ALA A 24 -0.71 -6.31 -14.23
N VAL A 25 -0.26 -5.46 -13.32
CA VAL A 25 -0.91 -4.17 -13.03
C VAL A 25 -0.97 -3.30 -14.28
N HIS A 26 0.16 -3.16 -14.97
CA HIS A 26 0.21 -2.38 -16.22
C HIS A 26 -0.70 -2.98 -17.29
N GLU A 27 -0.66 -4.29 -17.50
CA GLU A 27 -1.51 -4.98 -18.47
C GLU A 27 -3.00 -4.77 -18.15
N PHE A 28 -3.38 -4.89 -16.88
CA PHE A 28 -4.76 -4.70 -16.44
C PHE A 28 -5.29 -3.31 -16.79
N TYR A 29 -4.59 -2.26 -16.38
CA TYR A 29 -5.04 -0.90 -16.60
C TYR A 29 -4.92 -0.45 -18.05
N GLN A 30 -3.89 -0.88 -18.78
CA GLN A 30 -3.77 -0.59 -20.22
C GLN A 30 -4.92 -1.23 -21.01
N ASN A 31 -5.33 -2.46 -20.68
CA ASN A 31 -6.46 -3.12 -21.31
C ASN A 31 -7.81 -2.43 -21.03
N LEU A 32 -7.93 -1.72 -19.93
CA LEU A 32 -9.09 -0.89 -19.57
C LEU A 32 -9.01 0.54 -20.15
N GLY A 33 -7.94 0.87 -20.88
CA GLY A 33 -7.76 2.18 -21.49
C GLY A 33 -7.31 3.28 -20.53
N PHE A 34 -6.81 2.93 -19.35
CA PHE A 34 -6.20 3.89 -18.44
C PHE A 34 -4.85 4.37 -18.97
N LEU A 35 -4.55 5.65 -18.78
CA LEU A 35 -3.22 6.20 -19.08
C LEU A 35 -2.29 6.06 -17.90
N HIS A 36 -1.11 5.49 -18.14
CA HIS A 36 -0.02 5.49 -17.13
C HIS A 36 0.64 6.85 -17.07
N LEU A 37 0.80 7.38 -15.88
CA LEU A 37 1.46 8.67 -15.62
C LEU A 37 2.60 8.50 -14.63
N ASP A 38 3.62 9.35 -14.75
CA ASP A 38 4.78 9.42 -13.87
C ASP A 38 4.81 10.77 -13.14
N PRO A 39 4.02 10.95 -12.06
CA PRO A 39 4.03 12.18 -11.27
C PRO A 39 5.37 12.41 -10.56
N ASN A 40 5.68 13.68 -10.30
CA ASN A 40 6.92 14.04 -9.62
C ASN A 40 6.96 13.52 -8.18
N ILE A 41 8.13 13.00 -7.78
CA ILE A 41 8.39 12.53 -6.42
C ILE A 41 8.69 13.72 -5.49
N ILE A 42 9.40 14.73 -5.99
CA ILE A 42 9.68 15.95 -5.23
C ILE A 42 8.49 16.88 -5.34
N THR A 43 7.96 17.31 -4.21
CA THR A 43 6.79 18.16 -4.13
C THR A 43 6.96 19.26 -3.10
N VAL A 44 6.28 20.37 -3.31
CA VAL A 44 6.15 21.47 -2.34
C VAL A 44 4.76 21.48 -1.68
N ASN A 45 3.92 20.53 -2.04
CA ASN A 45 2.57 20.36 -1.51
C ASN A 45 2.57 19.22 -0.50
N GLU A 46 1.89 19.43 0.62
CA GLU A 46 1.56 18.36 1.54
C GLU A 46 0.30 17.65 1.06
N CYS A 47 0.25 16.32 1.26
CA CYS A 47 -0.89 15.47 0.96
C CYS A 47 -1.23 14.61 2.19
N GLU A 48 -2.46 14.08 2.24
CA GLU A 48 -2.92 13.17 3.29
C GLU A 48 -2.76 13.73 4.74
N GLY A 49 -3.04 15.01 4.93
CA GLY A 49 -3.08 15.62 6.27
C GLY A 49 -1.73 15.76 6.96
N GLY A 50 -0.62 15.76 6.22
CA GLY A 50 0.70 15.95 6.79
C GLY A 50 1.25 14.70 7.49
N ALA A 51 0.86 13.48 7.06
CA ALA A 51 1.55 12.24 7.45
C ALA A 51 3.06 12.47 7.33
N GLY A 52 3.84 12.00 8.32
CA GLY A 52 5.26 12.29 8.45
C GLY A 52 6.00 12.36 7.11
N VAL A 53 6.44 13.56 6.72
CA VAL A 53 7.11 13.81 5.45
C VAL A 53 8.63 13.84 5.63
N PHE A 54 9.37 13.39 4.61
CA PHE A 54 10.81 13.65 4.52
C PHE A 54 11.02 14.99 3.84
N GLN A 55 11.63 15.94 4.57
CA GLN A 55 12.02 17.23 4.01
C GLN A 55 13.29 17.09 3.17
N LEU A 56 13.37 17.90 2.11
CA LEU A 56 14.52 17.98 1.21
C LEU A 56 15.21 19.34 1.36
N THR A 57 16.53 19.32 1.35
CA THR A 57 17.38 20.52 1.30
C THR A 57 18.64 20.21 0.51
N GLU A 58 19.18 21.22 -0.21
CA GLU A 58 20.49 21.09 -0.85
C GLU A 58 21.64 21.45 0.11
N HIS A 59 21.34 21.99 1.28
CA HIS A 59 22.34 22.43 2.23
C HIS A 59 22.88 21.29 3.11
N ASP A 60 24.15 21.41 3.49
CA ASP A 60 24.75 20.58 4.52
C ASP A 60 24.23 20.99 5.90
N ILE A 61 23.34 20.15 6.47
CA ILE A 61 22.75 20.37 7.78
C ILE A 61 23.72 20.21 8.96
N SER A 62 24.98 19.77 8.71
CA SER A 62 26.01 19.67 9.77
C SER A 62 26.36 21.05 10.35
N ASN A 63 26.07 22.13 9.63
CA ASN A 63 26.30 23.53 10.04
C ASN A 63 25.01 24.35 10.00
N VAL A 64 23.98 23.86 10.65
CA VAL A 64 22.61 24.42 10.60
C VAL A 64 22.51 25.87 11.05
N ASN A 65 23.41 26.34 11.94
CA ASN A 65 23.35 27.73 12.47
C ASN A 65 23.45 28.80 11.38
N ASN A 66 24.15 28.51 10.28
CA ASN A 66 24.29 29.44 9.15
C ASN A 66 23.05 29.43 8.23
N LEU A 67 22.14 28.52 8.44
CA LEU A 67 20.93 28.33 7.65
C LEU A 67 19.69 28.85 8.38
N LEU A 68 19.87 29.44 9.58
CA LEU A 68 18.76 29.94 10.38
C LEU A 68 18.61 31.45 10.20
N LYS A 69 17.34 31.87 10.09
CA LYS A 69 16.90 33.27 10.19
C LYS A 69 15.83 33.33 11.27
N ASP A 70 16.04 34.19 12.26
CA ASP A 70 15.14 34.32 13.41
C ASP A 70 14.86 32.97 14.13
N GLY A 71 15.88 32.11 14.23
CA GLY A 71 15.81 30.83 14.88
C GLY A 71 15.06 29.72 14.09
N LYS A 72 14.66 29.99 12.84
CA LYS A 72 14.03 29.05 11.95
C LYS A 72 14.86 28.85 10.70
N TYR A 73 14.73 27.67 10.07
CA TYR A 73 15.40 27.40 8.80
C TYR A 73 14.94 28.38 7.70
N ASP A 74 15.90 29.00 7.04
CA ASP A 74 15.63 29.98 5.97
C ASP A 74 15.48 29.32 4.62
N TRP A 75 14.28 28.90 4.30
CA TRP A 75 13.93 28.28 3.04
C TRP A 75 14.11 29.19 1.83
N SER A 76 14.19 30.52 2.00
CA SER A 76 14.34 31.44 0.88
C SER A 76 15.68 31.28 0.15
N ASN A 77 16.68 30.70 0.80
CA ASN A 77 18.00 30.39 0.26
C ASN A 77 18.19 28.94 -0.15
N ASP A 78 17.16 28.09 0.00
CA ASP A 78 17.21 26.69 -0.44
C ASP A 78 16.76 26.56 -1.90
N HIS A 79 17.02 25.40 -2.51
CA HIS A 79 16.83 25.13 -3.94
C HIS A 79 15.46 25.58 -4.49
N PHE A 80 14.38 25.29 -3.76
CA PHE A 80 13.01 25.63 -4.19
C PHE A 80 12.50 26.96 -3.63
N ASN A 81 13.29 27.68 -2.84
CA ASN A 81 12.91 28.90 -2.09
C ASN A 81 11.70 28.72 -1.17
N LYS A 82 11.36 27.49 -0.82
CA LYS A 82 10.27 27.06 0.06
C LYS A 82 10.48 25.62 0.49
N PRO A 83 9.81 25.15 1.55
CA PRO A 83 9.90 23.75 1.96
C PRO A 83 9.56 22.79 0.81
N ALA A 84 10.36 21.76 0.63
CA ALA A 84 10.15 20.71 -0.32
C ALA A 84 10.24 19.33 0.37
N TYR A 85 9.54 18.37 -0.16
CA TYR A 85 9.35 17.05 0.45
C TYR A 85 9.45 15.93 -0.57
N LEU A 86 9.74 14.72 -0.10
CA LEU A 86 9.41 13.50 -0.84
C LEU A 86 7.90 13.25 -0.71
N THR A 87 7.24 12.97 -1.82
CA THR A 87 5.78 12.79 -1.86
C THR A 87 5.32 11.60 -1.03
N VAL A 88 4.23 11.74 -0.31
CA VAL A 88 3.55 10.66 0.42
C VAL A 88 2.51 9.95 -0.45
N SER A 89 2.07 10.61 -1.56
CA SER A 89 1.08 10.12 -2.52
C SER A 89 1.13 10.97 -3.79
N SER A 90 0.81 10.39 -4.92
CA SER A 90 0.66 11.06 -6.20
C SER A 90 -0.78 11.55 -6.44
N GLN A 91 -1.69 11.37 -5.50
CA GLN A 91 -3.13 11.62 -5.64
C GLN A 91 -3.44 12.99 -6.25
N LEU A 92 -2.94 14.07 -5.64
CA LEU A 92 -3.27 15.45 -6.08
C LEU A 92 -2.85 15.71 -7.54
N GLN A 93 -1.74 15.12 -7.96
CA GLN A 93 -1.26 15.25 -9.34
C GLN A 93 -2.12 14.42 -10.30
N LEU A 94 -2.49 13.20 -9.90
CA LEU A 94 -3.36 12.32 -10.71
C LEU A 94 -4.76 12.93 -10.85
N GLU A 95 -5.36 13.45 -9.79
CA GLU A 95 -6.66 14.13 -9.85
C GLU A 95 -6.65 15.29 -10.86
N ALA A 96 -5.61 16.15 -10.77
CA ALA A 96 -5.47 17.26 -11.71
C ALA A 96 -5.34 16.79 -13.16
N LEU A 97 -4.59 15.72 -13.43
CA LEU A 97 -4.39 15.18 -14.77
C LEU A 97 -5.63 14.42 -15.26
N ALA A 98 -6.34 13.71 -14.38
CA ALA A 98 -7.57 13.00 -14.70
C ALA A 98 -8.67 13.94 -15.22
N CYS A 99 -8.73 15.19 -14.75
CA CYS A 99 -9.67 16.19 -15.24
C CYS A 99 -9.59 16.44 -16.75
N GLY A 100 -8.41 16.25 -17.33
CA GLY A 100 -8.20 16.46 -18.78
C GLY A 100 -7.98 15.18 -19.58
N LEU A 101 -7.52 14.10 -18.93
CA LEU A 101 -7.08 12.86 -19.59
C LEU A 101 -8.05 11.69 -19.40
N GLY A 102 -8.99 11.78 -18.45
CA GLY A 102 -9.88 10.68 -18.11
C GLY A 102 -9.25 9.74 -17.05
N ASN A 103 -9.46 8.44 -17.21
CA ASN A 103 -8.95 7.45 -16.26
C ASN A 103 -7.43 7.32 -16.35
N VAL A 104 -6.75 7.49 -15.21
CA VAL A 104 -5.29 7.48 -15.13
C VAL A 104 -4.83 6.58 -13.99
N TYR A 105 -3.59 6.13 -14.03
CA TYR A 105 -2.95 5.40 -12.94
C TYR A 105 -1.45 5.65 -12.90
N THR A 106 -0.85 5.36 -11.77
CA THR A 106 0.61 5.33 -11.58
C THR A 106 1.06 4.16 -10.70
N THR A 107 2.30 3.76 -10.85
CA THR A 107 3.02 2.84 -9.95
C THR A 107 4.26 3.53 -9.40
N ASN A 108 4.09 4.73 -8.88
CA ASN A 108 5.17 5.60 -8.44
C ASN A 108 5.69 5.23 -7.04
N LYS A 109 6.78 5.87 -6.63
CA LYS A 109 7.31 5.77 -5.27
C LYS A 109 6.64 6.77 -4.35
N SER A 110 6.25 6.29 -3.16
CA SER A 110 5.78 7.12 -2.06
C SER A 110 6.66 6.95 -0.84
N PHE A 111 6.74 7.99 -0.02
CA PHE A 111 7.66 8.09 1.11
C PHE A 111 6.89 8.56 2.35
N ARG A 112 7.02 7.83 3.46
CA ARG A 112 6.38 8.19 4.73
C ARG A 112 7.37 8.05 5.87
N SER A 113 7.58 9.12 6.66
CA SER A 113 8.53 9.15 7.78
C SER A 113 7.86 8.77 9.11
N GLU A 114 6.89 7.89 9.06
CA GLU A 114 6.17 7.42 10.26
C GLU A 114 7.06 6.54 11.13
N HIS A 115 7.13 6.84 12.42
CA HIS A 115 7.81 6.03 13.41
C HIS A 115 6.95 4.82 13.78
N SER A 116 6.97 3.78 12.95
CA SER A 116 6.23 2.55 13.17
C SER A 116 7.12 1.32 13.00
N ASN A 117 7.16 0.47 14.02
CA ASN A 117 7.92 -0.79 14.02
C ASN A 117 7.03 -2.00 13.66
N THR A 118 6.15 -1.85 12.68
CA THR A 118 5.32 -2.97 12.20
C THR A 118 5.92 -3.59 10.94
N THR A 119 5.52 -4.81 10.64
CA THR A 119 5.96 -5.52 9.42
C THR A 119 5.36 -4.95 8.13
N LYS A 120 4.37 -4.07 8.22
CA LYS A 120 3.67 -3.47 7.07
C LYS A 120 4.12 -2.03 6.75
N HIS A 121 4.74 -1.31 7.70
CA HIS A 121 5.18 0.07 7.49
C HIS A 121 6.62 0.10 6.99
N VAL A 122 6.81 0.70 5.84
CA VAL A 122 8.12 0.96 5.23
C VAL A 122 8.20 2.43 4.82
N SER A 123 9.39 3.01 4.93
CA SER A 123 9.58 4.44 4.63
C SER A 123 9.55 4.76 3.13
N GLU A 124 9.81 3.78 2.28
CA GLU A 124 9.72 3.87 0.82
C GLU A 124 8.98 2.65 0.28
N PHE A 125 7.98 2.85 -0.55
CA PHE A 125 7.23 1.77 -1.18
C PHE A 125 6.75 2.13 -2.58
N THR A 126 6.42 1.12 -3.37
CA THR A 126 5.73 1.33 -4.64
C THR A 126 4.24 1.47 -4.38
N HIS A 127 3.69 2.58 -4.75
CA HIS A 127 2.29 2.93 -4.57
C HIS A 127 1.56 2.81 -5.91
N LEU A 128 0.59 1.93 -5.99
CA LEU A 128 -0.36 1.91 -7.09
C LEU A 128 -1.51 2.84 -6.74
N GLU A 129 -1.70 3.87 -7.56
CA GLU A 129 -2.75 4.85 -7.38
C GLU A 129 -3.51 5.01 -8.68
N ILE A 130 -4.83 5.14 -8.60
CA ILE A 130 -5.73 5.27 -9.75
C ILE A 130 -6.69 6.44 -9.53
N GLU A 131 -7.02 7.14 -10.62
CA GLU A 131 -8.12 8.11 -10.64
C GLU A 131 -9.09 7.74 -11.75
N MET A 132 -10.35 7.57 -11.36
CA MET A 132 -11.44 7.17 -12.25
C MET A 132 -12.46 8.29 -12.32
N VAL A 133 -12.64 8.87 -13.52
CA VAL A 133 -13.63 9.94 -13.73
C VAL A 133 -15.00 9.37 -14.06
N PHE A 134 -16.06 10.03 -13.57
CA PHE A 134 -17.47 9.67 -13.81
C PHE A 134 -17.86 8.27 -13.34
N ASN A 135 -17.16 7.73 -12.36
CA ASN A 135 -17.40 6.40 -11.80
C ASN A 135 -18.14 6.48 -10.46
N THR A 136 -18.88 5.44 -10.15
CA THR A 136 -19.52 5.24 -8.87
C THR A 136 -18.58 4.55 -7.89
N PHE A 137 -18.88 4.64 -6.59
CA PHE A 137 -18.14 3.89 -5.56
C PHE A 137 -18.18 2.36 -5.80
N GLN A 138 -19.30 1.87 -6.33
CA GLN A 138 -19.43 0.45 -6.67
C GLN A 138 -18.47 0.03 -7.78
N GLU A 139 -18.33 0.83 -8.82
CA GLU A 139 -17.37 0.57 -9.92
C GLU A 139 -15.93 0.60 -9.43
N LEU A 140 -15.59 1.52 -8.51
CA LEU A 140 -14.28 1.54 -7.88
C LEU A 140 -14.00 0.24 -7.09
N MET A 141 -14.94 -0.23 -6.27
CA MET A 141 -14.80 -1.50 -5.54
C MET A 141 -14.63 -2.69 -6.49
N MET A 142 -15.40 -2.73 -7.57
CA MET A 142 -15.26 -3.80 -8.57
C MET A 142 -13.92 -3.75 -9.28
N ASN A 143 -13.41 -2.57 -9.63
CA ASN A 143 -12.10 -2.40 -10.22
C ASN A 143 -11.00 -2.97 -9.33
N GLY A 144 -11.00 -2.62 -8.03
CA GLY A 144 -10.02 -3.16 -7.07
C GLY A 144 -10.07 -4.68 -6.94
N LYS A 145 -11.28 -5.26 -6.86
CA LYS A 145 -11.48 -6.71 -6.83
C LYS A 145 -10.94 -7.38 -8.09
N ASP A 146 -11.28 -6.86 -9.26
CA ASP A 146 -10.91 -7.45 -10.55
C ASP A 146 -9.40 -7.36 -10.77
N LEU A 147 -8.76 -6.26 -10.37
CA LEU A 147 -7.31 -6.12 -10.34
C LEU A 147 -6.64 -7.21 -9.49
N VAL A 148 -7.10 -7.41 -8.24
CA VAL A 148 -6.52 -8.42 -7.35
C VAL A 148 -6.64 -9.81 -7.96
N LYS A 149 -7.82 -10.19 -8.46
CA LYS A 149 -8.03 -11.49 -9.11
C LYS A 149 -7.18 -11.64 -10.39
N PHE A 150 -7.08 -10.61 -11.21
CA PHE A 150 -6.23 -10.60 -12.40
C PHE A 150 -4.76 -10.83 -12.06
N CYS A 151 -4.23 -10.10 -11.08
CA CYS A 151 -2.84 -10.25 -10.62
C CYS A 151 -2.56 -11.64 -10.06
N ILE A 152 -3.46 -12.18 -9.23
CA ILE A 152 -3.32 -13.55 -8.68
C ILE A 152 -3.30 -14.57 -9.81
N LYS A 153 -4.22 -14.46 -10.78
CA LYS A 153 -4.25 -15.36 -11.94
C LYS A 153 -2.95 -15.31 -12.73
N LYS A 154 -2.43 -14.12 -13.03
CA LYS A 154 -1.16 -13.94 -13.73
C LYS A 154 0.02 -14.57 -13.00
N VAL A 155 0.06 -14.47 -11.68
CA VAL A 155 1.13 -15.08 -10.88
C VAL A 155 1.00 -16.61 -10.87
N LEU A 156 -0.21 -17.16 -10.73
CA LEU A 156 -0.44 -18.60 -10.80
C LEU A 156 -0.09 -19.17 -12.18
N ASP A 157 -0.44 -18.46 -13.26
CA ASP A 157 -0.19 -18.91 -14.62
C ASP A 157 1.31 -18.83 -15.01
N ASN A 158 2.04 -17.80 -14.56
CA ASN A 158 3.39 -17.50 -15.06
C ASN A 158 4.51 -17.78 -14.05
N CYS A 159 4.21 -17.96 -12.76
CA CYS A 159 5.19 -18.11 -11.70
C CYS A 159 4.91 -19.34 -10.80
N PHE A 160 4.29 -20.37 -11.33
CA PHE A 160 3.85 -21.51 -10.52
C PHE A 160 5.02 -22.22 -9.81
N GLU A 161 6.12 -22.43 -10.49
CA GLU A 161 7.35 -23.03 -9.93
C GLU A 161 7.93 -22.17 -8.78
N ASP A 162 7.88 -20.85 -8.93
CA ASP A 162 8.30 -19.91 -7.89
C ASP A 162 7.35 -19.95 -6.68
N LEU A 163 6.06 -20.06 -6.92
CA LEU A 163 5.06 -20.26 -5.85
C LEU A 163 5.28 -21.58 -5.11
N GLU A 164 5.61 -22.68 -5.79
CA GLU A 164 5.96 -23.95 -5.15
C GLU A 164 7.18 -23.81 -4.23
N ASN A 165 8.21 -23.08 -4.67
CA ASN A 165 9.37 -22.77 -3.84
C ASN A 165 8.97 -21.99 -2.58
N LEU A 166 8.14 -20.95 -2.71
CA LEU A 166 7.65 -20.18 -1.56
C LEU A 166 6.74 -21.00 -0.66
N ASN A 167 5.86 -21.82 -1.24
CA ASN A 167 4.96 -22.71 -0.52
C ASN A 167 5.72 -23.69 0.36
N LYS A 168 6.81 -24.24 -0.15
CA LYS A 168 7.63 -25.22 0.55
C LYS A 168 8.45 -24.62 1.68
N PHE A 169 9.04 -23.42 1.50
CA PHE A 169 10.10 -22.92 2.37
C PHE A 169 9.71 -21.67 3.18
N ILE A 170 8.69 -20.92 2.77
CA ILE A 170 8.37 -19.61 3.36
C ILE A 170 6.92 -19.51 3.83
N SER A 171 5.96 -19.84 2.98
CA SER A 171 4.54 -19.60 3.24
C SER A 171 3.69 -20.82 2.84
N LYS A 172 3.69 -21.83 3.70
CA LYS A 172 2.91 -23.04 3.48
C LYS A 172 1.43 -22.73 3.25
N GLY A 173 0.84 -23.34 2.22
CA GLY A 173 -0.55 -23.14 1.84
C GLY A 173 -0.81 -21.88 1.00
N ILE A 174 0.23 -21.19 0.49
CA ILE A 174 0.04 -19.98 -0.32
C ILE A 174 -0.71 -20.26 -1.62
N ILE A 175 -0.42 -21.36 -2.30
CA ILE A 175 -1.06 -21.70 -3.58
C ILE A 175 -2.55 -21.96 -3.38
N GLU A 176 -2.91 -22.71 -2.35
CA GLU A 176 -4.31 -23.03 -2.01
C GLU A 176 -5.07 -21.76 -1.65
N ARG A 177 -4.45 -20.83 -0.87
CA ARG A 177 -5.06 -19.54 -0.56
C ARG A 177 -5.29 -18.70 -1.81
N LEU A 178 -4.32 -18.59 -2.70
CA LEU A 178 -4.46 -17.82 -3.94
C LEU A 178 -5.58 -18.39 -4.84
N LYS A 179 -5.68 -19.71 -4.97
CA LYS A 179 -6.77 -20.38 -5.70
C LYS A 179 -8.11 -20.12 -5.03
N HIS A 180 -8.17 -20.23 -3.71
CA HIS A 180 -9.38 -19.94 -2.94
C HIS A 180 -9.90 -18.50 -3.17
N ILE A 181 -9.01 -17.50 -3.20
CA ILE A 181 -9.39 -16.11 -3.51
C ILE A 181 -10.01 -15.99 -4.90
N LEU A 182 -9.49 -16.69 -5.91
CA LEU A 182 -10.05 -16.67 -7.26
C LEU A 182 -11.47 -17.25 -7.31
N ASP A 183 -11.69 -18.36 -6.58
CA ASP A 183 -12.93 -19.14 -6.62
C ASP A 183 -14.01 -18.58 -5.69
N THR A 184 -13.61 -17.85 -4.65
CA THR A 184 -14.53 -17.31 -3.65
C THR A 184 -15.21 -16.04 -4.13
N LYS A 185 -16.52 -15.95 -3.85
CA LYS A 185 -17.27 -14.73 -4.03
C LYS A 185 -16.94 -13.75 -2.89
N GLU A 186 -16.62 -12.53 -3.26
CA GLU A 186 -16.33 -11.46 -2.30
C GLU A 186 -17.52 -11.19 -1.37
N LYS A 187 -17.23 -10.84 -0.12
CA LYS A 187 -18.21 -10.37 0.85
C LYS A 187 -18.02 -8.87 1.06
N ILE A 188 -19.03 -8.09 0.74
CA ILE A 188 -19.06 -6.65 0.97
C ILE A 188 -19.85 -6.39 2.24
N ILE A 189 -19.25 -5.68 3.18
CA ILE A 189 -19.88 -5.20 4.42
C ILE A 189 -19.52 -3.75 4.63
N THR A 190 -20.37 -3.03 5.32
CA THR A 190 -20.10 -1.65 5.74
C THR A 190 -19.11 -1.63 6.91
N HIS A 191 -18.41 -0.51 7.10
CA HIS A 191 -17.56 -0.31 8.27
C HIS A 191 -18.33 -0.51 9.59
N SER A 192 -19.57 0.00 9.68
CA SER A 192 -20.40 -0.18 10.87
C SER A 192 -20.75 -1.65 11.15
N GLU A 193 -21.00 -2.45 10.12
CA GLU A 193 -21.20 -3.90 10.25
C GLU A 193 -19.91 -4.59 10.70
N ALA A 194 -18.77 -4.21 10.17
CA ALA A 194 -17.46 -4.73 10.58
C ALA A 194 -17.20 -4.43 12.07
N VAL A 195 -17.37 -3.21 12.51
CA VAL A 195 -17.25 -2.80 13.93
C VAL A 195 -18.21 -3.59 14.83
N ALA A 196 -19.45 -3.77 14.41
CA ALA A 196 -20.44 -4.54 15.18
C ALA A 196 -20.02 -6.02 15.31
N LEU A 197 -19.53 -6.64 14.23
CA LEU A 197 -19.04 -8.02 14.23
C LEU A 197 -17.84 -8.21 15.15
N ILE A 198 -16.86 -7.31 15.06
CA ILE A 198 -15.65 -7.33 15.90
C ILE A 198 -16.03 -7.19 17.38
N ASN A 199 -16.87 -6.20 17.70
CA ASN A 199 -17.32 -5.95 19.07
C ASN A 199 -18.19 -7.10 19.64
N SER A 200 -18.85 -7.87 18.78
CA SER A 200 -19.62 -9.05 19.23
C SER A 200 -18.76 -10.25 19.60
N ASP A 201 -17.50 -10.28 19.20
CA ASP A 201 -16.60 -11.42 19.38
C ASP A 201 -15.25 -11.02 20.00
N LEU A 202 -15.28 -10.13 20.98
CA LEU A 202 -14.07 -9.65 21.67
C LEU A 202 -13.28 -10.77 22.33
N GLU A 203 -13.94 -11.87 22.74
CA GLU A 203 -13.26 -13.03 23.32
C GLU A 203 -12.28 -13.71 22.36
N TYR A 204 -12.55 -13.67 21.05
CA TYR A 204 -11.65 -14.19 20.02
C TYR A 204 -10.30 -13.46 20.07
N PHE A 205 -10.34 -12.14 20.17
CA PHE A 205 -9.15 -11.31 20.21
C PHE A 205 -8.37 -11.46 21.52
N ILE A 206 -9.07 -11.54 22.65
CA ILE A 206 -8.47 -11.79 23.97
C ILE A 206 -7.72 -13.13 23.99
N LYS A 207 -8.27 -14.17 23.37
CA LYS A 207 -7.63 -15.49 23.29
C LYS A 207 -6.41 -15.51 22.38
N LYS A 208 -6.43 -14.74 21.28
CA LYS A 208 -5.34 -14.70 20.29
C LYS A 208 -4.17 -13.84 20.75
N ASP A 209 -4.42 -12.80 21.55
CA ASP A 209 -3.43 -11.82 21.99
C ASP A 209 -2.81 -12.09 23.36
N LYS A 210 -2.91 -13.32 23.87
CA LYS A 210 -2.27 -13.77 25.13
C LYS A 210 -0.76 -13.51 25.18
N LYS A 211 -0.10 -13.21 24.05
CA LYS A 211 1.32 -12.91 23.96
C LYS A 211 1.68 -11.46 24.29
N ASN A 212 0.79 -10.49 24.11
CA ASN A 212 1.10 -9.06 24.23
C ASN A 212 0.39 -8.36 25.39
N GLY A 213 -0.53 -9.03 26.09
CA GLY A 213 -1.14 -8.51 27.32
C GLY A 213 -2.01 -7.26 27.15
N LYS A 214 -2.29 -6.82 25.93
CA LYS A 214 -3.21 -5.73 25.66
C LYS A 214 -4.61 -6.29 25.51
N LEU A 215 -5.48 -5.96 26.44
CA LEU A 215 -6.93 -6.08 26.26
C LEU A 215 -7.31 -5.24 25.03
N MET A 216 -7.89 -5.86 24.02
CA MET A 216 -8.47 -5.11 22.92
C MET A 216 -9.68 -4.35 23.47
N GLU A 217 -9.61 -3.04 23.36
CA GLU A 217 -10.72 -2.16 23.69
C GLU A 217 -11.80 -2.31 22.64
N LYS A 218 -13.04 -2.06 23.06
CA LYS A 218 -14.19 -2.03 22.16
C LYS A 218 -14.00 -0.91 21.16
N LEU A 219 -14.19 -1.21 19.87
CA LEU A 219 -14.11 -0.21 18.82
C LEU A 219 -15.30 0.75 18.89
N GLU A 220 -15.02 2.02 18.76
CA GLU A 220 -16.02 3.06 18.56
C GLU A 220 -16.44 3.13 17.07
N LYS A 221 -17.52 3.85 16.78
CA LYS A 221 -18.17 3.86 15.46
C LYS A 221 -17.25 4.28 14.29
N TYR A 222 -16.23 5.09 14.55
CA TYR A 222 -15.33 5.66 13.53
C TYR A 222 -13.87 5.28 13.74
N ASP A 223 -13.59 4.30 14.60
CA ASP A 223 -12.23 3.82 14.81
C ASP A 223 -11.72 3.07 13.59
N ASP A 224 -10.43 3.24 13.28
CA ASP A 224 -9.77 2.51 12.23
C ASP A 224 -9.66 1.02 12.55
N LEU A 225 -9.84 0.18 11.55
CA LEU A 225 -9.63 -1.26 11.67
C LEU A 225 -8.15 -1.59 11.53
N GLY A 226 -7.55 -2.10 12.61
CA GLY A 226 -6.18 -2.61 12.57
C GLY A 226 -6.09 -3.98 11.87
N SER A 227 -4.87 -4.39 11.51
CA SER A 227 -4.58 -5.65 10.79
C SER A 227 -5.14 -6.92 11.47
N SER A 228 -5.27 -6.92 12.80
CA SER A 228 -5.89 -8.05 13.52
C SER A 228 -7.40 -8.11 13.29
N HIS A 229 -8.06 -6.97 13.16
CA HIS A 229 -9.48 -6.86 12.85
C HIS A 229 -9.77 -7.34 11.43
N GLU A 230 -8.97 -6.90 10.47
CA GLU A 230 -9.05 -7.35 9.06
C GLU A 230 -8.87 -8.87 8.95
N ALA A 231 -7.82 -9.41 9.60
CA ALA A 231 -7.57 -10.86 9.61
C ALA A 231 -8.73 -11.65 10.23
N TYR A 232 -9.35 -11.15 11.29
CA TYR A 232 -10.54 -11.78 11.89
C TYR A 232 -11.71 -11.82 10.90
N LEU A 233 -11.98 -10.70 10.23
CA LEU A 233 -13.09 -10.62 9.26
C LEU A 233 -12.87 -11.55 8.07
N THR A 234 -11.65 -11.62 7.54
CA THR A 234 -11.32 -12.53 6.45
C THR A 234 -11.44 -14.00 6.87
N ASP A 235 -10.96 -14.35 8.06
CA ASP A 235 -11.11 -15.70 8.63
C ASP A 235 -12.60 -16.04 8.84
N LYS A 236 -13.39 -15.11 9.41
CA LYS A 236 -14.81 -15.31 9.71
C LYS A 236 -15.66 -15.54 8.45
N PHE A 237 -15.38 -14.83 7.39
CA PHE A 237 -16.09 -14.98 6.12
C PHE A 237 -15.46 -15.99 5.18
N ASN A 238 -14.34 -16.60 5.56
CA ASN A 238 -13.56 -17.51 4.73
C ASN A 238 -13.28 -16.90 3.34
N THR A 239 -12.85 -15.66 3.31
CA THR A 239 -12.59 -14.88 2.10
C THR A 239 -11.26 -14.09 2.24
N CYS A 240 -10.94 -13.20 1.32
CA CYS A 240 -9.78 -12.33 1.41
C CYS A 240 -10.19 -10.87 1.66
#